data_0c9462cb1ff296472229684115c2c2f9
#
_entry.id   0c9462cb1ff296472229684115c2c2f9
#
_cell.length_a   1.000
_cell.length_b   1.000
_cell.length_c   1.000
_cell.angle_alpha   90.00
_cell.angle_beta   90.00
_cell.angle_gamma   90.00
#
_symmetry.space_group_name_H-M   'P 1'
#
loop_
_entity.id
_entity.type
_entity.pdbx_description
1 polymer ?
#
loop_
_entity_poly.entity_id
_entity_poly.type
_entity_poly.pdbx_seq_one_letter_code
_entity_poly.pdbx_strand_id
1 'polypeptide(L)'
;MQITDKVSLSVQDGIGYVTIDNPPVNALGQAVRQGIVGGIQAAERDPEVRIVVIRAEGRTFPAGADITEFGKTPLEPFLPDVCQTIEDCFKPVIAAVHGTALGGGFEIALSAHYRIADARAKLGLPEINLGLLPGASGTQRMPRITGAAPALDLMLT
;
A
#
# COMPACT_ATOMS: atom_id res chain seq x y z
N MET A 1 -10.53 0.12 16.03
CA MET A 1 -9.99 -1.19 16.46
C MET A 1 -8.52 -1.27 16.07
N GLN A 2 -7.65 -1.65 16.99
CA GLN A 2 -6.24 -1.89 16.65
C GLN A 2 -6.11 -3.26 16.00
N ILE A 3 -5.45 -3.34 14.85
CA ILE A 3 -5.18 -4.60 14.11
C ILE A 3 -3.79 -5.12 14.49
N THR A 4 -2.78 -4.26 14.38
CA THR A 4 -1.42 -4.48 14.91
C THR A 4 -0.98 -3.22 15.67
N ASP A 5 0.21 -3.19 16.21
CA ASP A 5 0.77 -1.97 16.83
C ASP A 5 1.02 -0.83 15.80
N LYS A 6 0.93 -1.12 14.50
CA LYS A 6 1.22 -0.21 13.39
C LYS A 6 0.03 0.11 12.49
N VAL A 7 -1.07 -0.63 12.62
CA VAL A 7 -2.24 -0.46 11.76
C VAL A 7 -3.52 -0.56 12.57
N SER A 8 -4.44 0.35 12.32
CA SER A 8 -5.77 0.37 12.92
C SER A 8 -6.86 0.40 11.86
N LEU A 9 -8.06 -0.06 12.27
CA LEU A 9 -9.30 0.11 11.51
C LEU A 9 -10.26 0.96 12.32
N SER A 10 -10.80 2.01 11.71
CA SER A 10 -11.93 2.78 12.23
C SER A 10 -13.05 2.84 11.20
N VAL A 11 -14.30 2.81 11.66
CA VAL A 11 -15.47 2.89 10.77
C VAL A 11 -16.21 4.19 11.07
N GLN A 12 -16.48 4.95 10.03
CA GLN A 12 -17.26 6.20 10.12
C GLN A 12 -18.06 6.38 8.82
N ASP A 13 -19.35 6.64 8.95
CA ASP A 13 -20.27 6.95 7.84
C ASP A 13 -20.25 5.91 6.69
N GLY A 14 -20.04 4.63 7.03
CA GLY A 14 -19.95 3.53 6.07
C GLY A 14 -18.59 3.40 5.39
N ILE A 15 -17.57 4.11 5.87
CA ILE A 15 -16.20 4.03 5.39
C ILE A 15 -15.33 3.35 6.45
N GLY A 16 -14.64 2.28 6.07
CA GLY A 16 -13.62 1.62 6.87
C GLY A 16 -12.24 2.20 6.56
N TYR A 17 -11.65 2.92 7.50
CA TYR A 17 -10.32 3.49 7.37
C TYR A 17 -9.26 2.55 7.91
N VAL A 18 -8.51 1.91 7.03
CA VAL A 18 -7.28 1.17 7.37
C VAL A 18 -6.15 2.18 7.43
N THR A 19 -5.74 2.53 8.64
CA THR A 19 -4.77 3.60 8.89
C THR A 19 -3.44 3.02 9.32
N ILE A 20 -2.39 3.32 8.57
CA ILE A 20 -1.00 2.92 8.83
C ILE A 20 -0.33 4.03 9.65
N ASP A 21 0.31 3.65 10.75
CA ASP A 21 1.09 4.55 11.61
C ASP A 21 2.41 3.86 12.02
N ASN A 22 3.40 4.00 11.17
CA ASN A 22 4.76 3.44 11.36
C ASN A 22 5.82 4.49 11.00
N PRO A 23 5.98 5.55 11.84
CA PRO A 23 6.94 6.60 11.58
C PRO A 23 8.39 6.06 11.50
N PRO A 24 9.30 6.77 10.79
CA PRO A 24 9.10 8.08 10.18
C PRO A 24 8.51 8.06 8.74
N VAL A 25 8.55 6.91 8.04
CA VAL A 25 8.25 6.80 6.60
C VAL A 25 7.20 5.73 6.27
N ASN A 26 6.55 5.19 7.28
CA ASN A 26 5.54 4.14 7.13
C ASN A 26 6.06 2.92 6.34
N ALA A 27 7.33 2.52 6.60
CA ALA A 27 7.95 1.38 5.95
C ALA A 27 7.12 0.11 6.13
N LEU A 28 7.06 -0.71 5.07
CA LEU A 28 6.21 -1.90 4.99
C LEU A 28 6.88 -3.13 5.63
N GLY A 29 7.23 -3.04 6.92
CA GLY A 29 7.64 -4.20 7.71
C GLY A 29 6.49 -5.18 7.95
N GLN A 30 6.81 -6.35 8.50
CA GLN A 30 5.85 -7.45 8.70
C GLN A 30 4.58 -6.99 9.44
N ALA A 31 4.71 -6.26 10.55
CA ALA A 31 3.56 -5.81 11.34
C ALA A 31 2.62 -4.89 10.54
N VAL A 32 3.18 -4.06 9.65
CA VAL A 32 2.40 -3.20 8.74
C VAL A 32 1.68 -4.06 7.71
N ARG A 33 2.37 -5.02 7.08
CA ARG A 33 1.78 -5.93 6.08
C ARG A 33 0.65 -6.75 6.69
N GLN A 34 0.86 -7.36 7.85
CA GLN A 34 -0.17 -8.08 8.61
C GLN A 34 -1.35 -7.18 8.97
N GLY A 35 -1.04 -5.95 9.39
CA GLY A 35 -2.06 -4.95 9.74
C GLY A 35 -2.93 -4.55 8.56
N ILE A 36 -2.35 -4.34 7.37
CA ILE A 36 -3.12 -4.03 6.16
C ILE A 36 -4.04 -5.20 5.79
N VAL A 37 -3.51 -6.42 5.71
CA VAL A 37 -4.31 -7.63 5.40
C VAL A 37 -5.44 -7.79 6.40
N GLY A 38 -5.14 -7.75 7.71
CA GLY A 38 -6.14 -7.89 8.75
C GLY A 38 -7.19 -6.77 8.72
N GLY A 39 -6.76 -5.54 8.45
CA GLY A 39 -7.65 -4.37 8.32
C GLY A 39 -8.61 -4.48 7.14
N ILE A 40 -8.11 -4.87 5.97
CA ILE A 40 -8.93 -5.12 4.77
C ILE A 40 -9.95 -6.22 5.04
N GLN A 41 -9.51 -7.37 5.55
CA GLN A 41 -10.40 -8.50 5.86
C GLN A 41 -11.44 -8.17 6.93
N ALA A 42 -11.09 -7.40 7.95
CA ALA A 42 -12.02 -6.96 8.97
C ALA A 42 -13.06 -5.99 8.39
N ALA A 43 -12.63 -5.00 7.62
CA ALA A 43 -13.51 -4.07 6.94
C ALA A 43 -14.44 -4.77 5.93
N GLU A 44 -13.94 -5.78 5.24
CA GLU A 44 -14.71 -6.56 4.28
C GLU A 44 -15.87 -7.31 4.93
N ARG A 45 -15.66 -7.88 6.13
CA ARG A 45 -16.67 -8.63 6.90
C ARG A 45 -17.66 -7.73 7.66
N ASP A 46 -17.30 -6.46 7.87
CA ASP A 46 -18.16 -5.55 8.64
C ASP A 46 -19.33 -5.04 7.77
N PRO A 47 -20.59 -5.34 8.10
CA PRO A 47 -21.74 -4.91 7.32
C PRO A 47 -21.95 -3.39 7.31
N GLU A 48 -21.38 -2.67 8.27
CA GLU A 48 -21.42 -1.21 8.32
C GLU A 48 -20.48 -0.56 7.32
N VAL A 49 -19.47 -1.30 6.83
CA VAL A 49 -18.49 -0.78 5.87
C VAL A 49 -18.97 -1.00 4.45
N ARG A 50 -19.07 0.04 3.66
CA ARG A 50 -19.40 0.02 2.23
C ARG A 50 -18.19 0.27 1.33
N ILE A 51 -17.22 1.02 1.82
CA ILE A 51 -15.99 1.43 1.11
C ILE A 51 -14.84 1.32 2.10
N VAL A 52 -13.68 0.88 1.63
CA VAL A 52 -12.44 0.84 2.43
C VAL A 52 -11.50 1.93 1.93
N VAL A 53 -10.89 2.65 2.86
CA VAL A 53 -9.85 3.65 2.56
C VAL A 53 -8.57 3.23 3.25
N ILE A 54 -7.51 3.00 2.47
CA ILE A 54 -6.14 2.83 2.98
C ILE A 54 -5.51 4.21 3.05
N ARG A 55 -5.05 4.60 4.24
CA ARG A 55 -4.36 5.86 4.49
C ARG A 55 -3.20 5.67 5.45
N ALA A 56 -2.36 6.68 5.58
CA ALA A 56 -1.26 6.67 6.53
C ALA A 56 -1.26 7.94 7.39
N GLU A 57 -0.73 7.84 8.59
CA GLU A 57 -0.46 8.99 9.45
C GLU A 57 0.90 9.62 9.13
N GLY A 58 1.11 10.83 9.66
CA GLY A 58 2.38 11.54 9.52
C GLY A 58 2.58 12.19 8.16
N ARG A 59 3.83 12.19 7.68
CA ARG A 59 4.24 13.02 6.53
C ARG A 59 4.08 12.35 5.18
N THR A 60 3.88 11.04 5.14
CA THR A 60 3.97 10.27 3.88
C THR A 60 3.10 9.02 3.92
N PHE A 61 2.59 8.63 2.80
CA PHE A 61 2.12 7.28 2.52
C PHE A 61 3.33 6.32 2.60
N PRO A 62 3.18 4.99 2.67
CA PRO A 62 4.33 4.10 2.74
C PRO A 62 5.39 4.39 1.67
N ALA A 63 6.63 4.62 2.10
CA ALA A 63 7.73 4.98 1.23
C ALA A 63 8.66 3.79 0.90
N GLY A 64 8.11 2.59 0.84
CA GLY A 64 8.81 1.39 0.42
C GLY A 64 8.81 0.27 1.45
N ALA A 65 9.50 -0.82 1.11
CA ALA A 65 9.72 -1.94 2.01
C ALA A 65 10.61 -1.54 3.19
N ASP A 66 10.51 -2.28 4.28
CA ASP A 66 11.40 -2.09 5.42
C ASP A 66 12.78 -2.70 5.10
N ILE A 67 13.75 -1.84 4.87
CA ILE A 67 15.12 -2.23 4.54
C ILE A 67 15.80 -3.05 5.66
N THR A 68 15.31 -2.97 6.90
CA THR A 68 15.84 -3.74 8.02
C THR A 68 15.50 -5.23 7.92
N GLU A 69 14.55 -5.60 7.07
CA GLU A 69 14.19 -6.99 6.77
C GLU A 69 15.05 -7.60 5.65
N PHE A 70 15.82 -6.78 4.92
CA PHE A 70 16.64 -7.27 3.81
C PHE A 70 17.76 -8.18 4.33
N GLY A 71 18.00 -9.29 3.61
CA GLY A 71 18.97 -10.29 3.99
C GLY A 71 18.55 -11.21 5.14
N LYS A 72 17.35 -11.06 5.68
CA LYS A 72 16.75 -11.97 6.67
C LYS A 72 15.77 -12.93 6.00
N THR A 73 15.38 -13.98 6.73
CA THR A 73 14.31 -14.88 6.29
C THR A 73 13.02 -14.07 6.10
N PRO A 74 12.43 -14.08 4.91
CA PRO A 74 11.20 -13.36 4.66
C PRO A 74 10.06 -13.86 5.56
N LEU A 75 9.25 -12.94 6.07
CA LEU A 75 8.12 -13.24 6.94
C LEU A 75 6.80 -12.88 6.26
N GLU A 76 5.83 -13.80 6.36
CA GLU A 76 4.48 -13.60 5.82
C GLU A 76 3.66 -12.56 6.63
N PRO A 77 2.66 -11.91 5.96
CA PRO A 77 2.38 -11.98 4.53
C PRO A 77 3.47 -11.28 3.70
N PHE A 78 3.75 -11.80 2.50
CA PHE A 78 4.63 -11.11 1.56
C PHE A 78 3.91 -9.93 0.91
N LEU A 79 4.65 -8.97 0.40
CA LEU A 79 4.04 -7.78 -0.18
C LEU A 79 3.12 -8.10 -1.39
N PRO A 80 3.43 -9.05 -2.28
CA PRO A 80 2.49 -9.49 -3.30
C PRO A 80 1.15 -9.98 -2.75
N ASP A 81 1.15 -10.70 -1.61
CA ASP A 81 -0.07 -11.21 -0.97
C ASP A 81 -0.92 -10.06 -0.41
N VAL A 82 -0.26 -9.03 0.14
CA VAL A 82 -0.94 -7.81 0.60
C VAL A 82 -1.62 -7.12 -0.58
N CYS A 83 -0.90 -6.93 -1.68
CA CYS A 83 -1.43 -6.32 -2.89
C CYS A 83 -2.60 -7.12 -3.46
N GLN A 84 -2.49 -8.45 -3.47
CA GLN A 84 -3.57 -9.34 -3.93
C GLN A 84 -4.80 -9.25 -3.00
N THR A 85 -4.60 -9.23 -1.67
CA THR A 85 -5.70 -9.05 -0.71
C THR A 85 -6.46 -7.74 -0.93
N ILE A 86 -5.76 -6.67 -1.29
CA ILE A 86 -6.37 -5.38 -1.59
C ILE A 86 -7.19 -5.45 -2.88
N GLU A 87 -6.61 -6.02 -3.93
CA GLU A 87 -7.24 -6.15 -5.26
C GLU A 87 -8.45 -7.08 -5.24
N ASP A 88 -8.42 -8.17 -4.46
CA ASP A 88 -9.49 -9.16 -4.38
C ASP A 88 -10.63 -8.76 -3.43
N CYS A 89 -10.47 -7.66 -2.67
CA CYS A 89 -11.51 -7.18 -1.78
C CYS A 89 -12.78 -6.84 -2.57
N PHE A 90 -13.91 -7.48 -2.22
CA PHE A 90 -15.18 -7.25 -2.95
C PHE A 90 -15.85 -5.89 -2.63
N LYS A 91 -15.34 -5.16 -1.62
CA LYS A 91 -15.72 -3.77 -1.38
C LYS A 91 -14.76 -2.84 -2.09
N PRO A 92 -15.21 -1.68 -2.61
CA PRO A 92 -14.31 -0.70 -3.20
C PRO A 92 -13.20 -0.29 -2.22
N VAL A 93 -11.95 -0.41 -2.64
CA VAL A 93 -10.78 0.04 -1.87
C VAL A 93 -10.18 1.26 -2.52
N ILE A 94 -9.98 2.31 -1.75
CA ILE A 94 -9.38 3.57 -2.18
C ILE A 94 -8.05 3.76 -1.46
N ALA A 95 -6.97 4.01 -2.18
CA ALA A 95 -5.72 4.47 -1.60
C ALA A 95 -5.74 6.01 -1.53
N ALA A 96 -5.65 6.56 -0.32
CA ALA A 96 -5.54 8.00 -0.09
C ALA A 96 -4.07 8.38 0.10
N VAL A 97 -3.42 8.80 -0.98
CA VAL A 97 -1.97 9.00 -1.05
C VAL A 97 -1.59 10.44 -0.77
N HIS A 98 -0.67 10.65 0.17
CA HIS A 98 -0.08 11.96 0.45
C HIS A 98 1.44 11.85 0.64
N GLY A 99 2.14 12.97 0.51
CA GLY A 99 3.59 13.02 0.66
C GLY A 99 4.30 12.15 -0.36
N THR A 100 4.83 11.02 0.05
CA THR A 100 5.62 10.14 -0.82
C THR A 100 5.08 8.71 -0.76
N ALA A 101 4.87 8.08 -1.93
CA ALA A 101 4.59 6.66 -2.07
C ALA A 101 5.59 6.06 -3.07
N LEU A 102 6.56 5.30 -2.58
CA LEU A 102 7.63 4.73 -3.39
C LEU A 102 7.69 3.22 -3.27
N GLY A 103 8.16 2.56 -4.33
CA GLY A 103 8.36 1.13 -4.34
C GLY A 103 7.12 0.37 -3.89
N GLY A 104 7.27 -0.53 -2.94
CA GLY A 104 6.17 -1.31 -2.38
C GLY A 104 4.99 -0.47 -1.86
N GLY A 105 5.24 0.75 -1.35
CA GLY A 105 4.15 1.66 -0.95
C GLY A 105 3.32 2.12 -2.14
N PHE A 106 3.97 2.41 -3.26
CA PHE A 106 3.26 2.73 -4.49
C PHE A 106 2.58 1.47 -5.08
N GLU A 107 3.18 0.28 -4.94
CA GLU A 107 2.56 -0.98 -5.37
C GLU A 107 1.26 -1.27 -4.60
N ILE A 108 1.19 -0.95 -3.29
CA ILE A 108 -0.06 -0.97 -2.51
C ILE A 108 -1.09 0.00 -3.10
N ALA A 109 -0.68 1.22 -3.41
CA ALA A 109 -1.60 2.19 -4.01
C ALA A 109 -2.08 1.73 -5.40
N LEU A 110 -1.23 1.08 -6.19
CA LEU A 110 -1.59 0.52 -7.50
C LEU A 110 -2.56 -0.66 -7.39
N SER A 111 -2.52 -1.44 -6.31
CA SER A 111 -3.43 -2.57 -6.09
C SER A 111 -4.82 -2.16 -5.62
N ALA A 112 -5.00 -0.94 -5.10
CA ALA A 112 -6.31 -0.42 -4.76
C ALA A 112 -7.17 -0.21 -6.01
N HIS A 113 -8.50 -0.34 -5.87
CA HIS A 113 -9.45 -0.12 -6.97
C HIS A 113 -9.41 1.33 -7.46
N TYR A 114 -9.29 2.28 -6.53
CA TYR A 114 -9.20 3.71 -6.82
C TYR A 114 -8.05 4.36 -6.04
N ARG A 115 -7.54 5.46 -6.55
CA ARG A 115 -6.47 6.27 -5.95
C ARG A 115 -6.87 7.73 -5.92
N ILE A 116 -6.70 8.34 -4.77
CA ILE A 116 -6.78 9.79 -4.58
C ILE A 116 -5.42 10.22 -4.05
N ALA A 117 -4.81 11.19 -4.70
CA ALA A 117 -3.49 11.68 -4.31
C ALA A 117 -3.51 13.18 -4.09
N ASP A 118 -2.77 13.64 -3.06
CA ASP A 118 -2.44 15.06 -2.93
C ASP A 118 -1.71 15.54 -4.19
N ALA A 119 -1.98 16.74 -4.65
CA ALA A 119 -1.38 17.30 -5.86
C ALA A 119 0.16 17.40 -5.79
N ARG A 120 0.74 17.38 -4.58
CA ARG A 120 2.18 17.40 -4.33
C ARG A 120 2.76 16.03 -4.02
N ALA A 121 1.95 14.97 -4.07
CA ALA A 121 2.42 13.62 -3.79
C ALA A 121 3.48 13.19 -4.81
N LYS A 122 4.52 12.53 -4.31
CA LYS A 122 5.58 11.94 -5.12
C LYS A 122 5.36 10.45 -5.21
N LEU A 123 5.25 9.95 -6.43
CA LEU A 123 4.98 8.55 -6.74
C LEU A 123 6.14 7.99 -7.56
N GLY A 124 6.54 6.74 -7.32
CA GLY A 124 7.61 6.14 -8.12
C GLY A 124 7.88 4.68 -7.78
N LEU A 125 8.59 4.02 -8.68
CA LEU A 125 9.08 2.65 -8.55
C LEU A 125 10.62 2.64 -8.69
N PRO A 126 11.35 3.18 -7.68
CA PRO A 126 12.79 3.42 -7.78
C PRO A 126 13.66 2.18 -7.47
N GLU A 127 13.11 0.97 -7.55
CA GLU A 127 13.77 -0.29 -7.21
C GLU A 127 15.07 -0.51 -7.99
N ILE A 128 15.15 0.02 -9.21
CA ILE A 128 16.35 -0.07 -10.05
C ILE A 128 17.58 0.57 -9.38
N ASN A 129 17.40 1.60 -8.56
CA ASN A 129 18.48 2.23 -7.81
C ASN A 129 19.10 1.31 -6.74
N LEU A 130 18.39 0.22 -6.41
CA LEU A 130 18.84 -0.82 -5.50
C LEU A 130 19.25 -2.10 -6.23
N GLY A 131 19.27 -2.10 -7.58
CA GLY A 131 19.50 -3.29 -8.40
C GLY A 131 18.35 -4.30 -8.33
N LEU A 132 17.14 -3.84 -8.02
CA LEU A 132 15.94 -4.67 -7.87
C LEU A 132 14.91 -4.30 -8.94
N LEU A 133 13.84 -5.10 -9.00
CA LEU A 133 12.62 -4.80 -9.76
C LEU A 133 11.44 -4.60 -8.80
N PRO A 134 10.38 -3.86 -9.20
CA PRO A 134 9.14 -3.80 -8.43
C PRO A 134 8.56 -5.19 -8.24
N GLY A 135 8.62 -5.69 -6.98
CA GLY A 135 8.39 -7.11 -6.66
C GLY A 135 6.94 -7.49 -6.36
N ALA A 136 6.06 -6.50 -6.14
CA ALA A 136 4.65 -6.74 -5.81
C ALA A 136 3.71 -6.38 -6.98
N SER A 137 4.14 -6.68 -8.20
CA SER A 137 3.40 -6.51 -9.46
C SER A 137 3.27 -5.05 -9.94
N GLY A 138 4.12 -4.13 -9.48
CA GLY A 138 4.21 -2.78 -10.03
C GLY A 138 4.51 -2.81 -11.53
N THR A 139 5.37 -3.73 -11.98
CA THR A 139 5.68 -3.99 -13.40
C THR A 139 4.47 -4.45 -14.21
N GLN A 140 3.41 -4.91 -13.57
CA GLN A 140 2.20 -5.39 -14.21
C GLN A 140 1.05 -4.38 -14.11
N ARG A 141 0.84 -3.80 -12.92
CA ARG A 141 -0.28 -2.87 -12.68
C ARG A 141 -0.04 -1.50 -13.32
N MET A 142 1.18 -0.97 -13.18
CA MET A 142 1.49 0.37 -13.68
C MET A 142 1.25 0.50 -15.19
N PRO A 143 1.80 -0.36 -16.08
CA PRO A 143 1.58 -0.22 -17.51
C PRO A 143 0.12 -0.46 -17.94
N ARG A 144 -0.67 -1.20 -17.16
CA ARG A 144 -2.11 -1.36 -17.40
C ARG A 144 -2.91 -0.09 -17.09
N ILE A 145 -2.41 0.72 -16.17
CA ILE A 145 -3.06 1.97 -15.75
C ILE A 145 -2.66 3.13 -16.65
N THR A 146 -1.38 3.24 -17.00
CA THR A 146 -0.82 4.43 -17.67
C THR A 146 -0.34 4.20 -19.10
N GLY A 147 -0.26 2.94 -19.54
CA GLY A 147 0.47 2.55 -20.74
C GLY A 147 1.95 2.30 -20.46
N ALA A 148 2.64 1.71 -21.44
CA ALA A 148 4.02 1.22 -21.26
C ALA A 148 5.05 2.34 -21.08
N ALA A 149 4.95 3.43 -21.86
CA ALA A 149 5.97 4.49 -21.83
C ALA A 149 6.03 5.22 -20.49
N PRO A 150 4.93 5.74 -19.91
CA PRO A 150 4.98 6.35 -18.57
C PRO A 150 5.36 5.35 -17.46
N ALA A 151 5.00 4.07 -17.62
CA ALA A 151 5.39 3.05 -16.67
C ALA A 151 6.90 2.81 -16.67
N LEU A 152 7.53 2.75 -17.84
CA LEU A 152 8.98 2.63 -17.98
C LEU A 152 9.71 3.84 -17.38
N ASP A 153 9.24 5.05 -17.63
CA ASP A 153 9.82 6.26 -17.04
C ASP A 153 9.84 6.17 -15.50
N LEU A 154 8.74 5.74 -14.89
CA LEU A 154 8.65 5.60 -13.43
C LEU A 154 9.50 4.47 -12.84
N MET A 155 9.88 3.48 -13.65
CA MET A 155 10.69 2.33 -13.22
C MET A 155 12.18 2.50 -13.51
N LEU A 156 12.55 3.34 -14.47
CA LEU A 156 13.92 3.45 -14.97
C LEU A 156 14.61 4.79 -14.62
N THR A 157 13.87 5.74 -14.08
CA THR A 157 14.36 7.06 -13.65
C THR A 157 14.15 7.26 -12.16
#